data_7c94898a20630f572f24919084edbf7c
#
_entry.id   7c94898a20630f572f24919084edbf7c
#
_cell.length_a   1.000
_cell.length_b   1.000
_cell.length_c   1.000
_cell.angle_alpha   90.00
_cell.angle_beta   90.00
_cell.angle_gamma   90.00
#
_symmetry.space_group_name_H-M   'P 1'
#
loop_
_entity.id
_entity.type
_entity.pdbx_description
1 polymer ?
#
loop_
_entity_poly.entity_id
_entity_poly.type
_entity_poly.pdbx_seq_one_letter_code
_entity_poly.pdbx_strand_id
1 'polypeptide(L)' 'MKTYITSEGAANLKKELEFLWSKERPKIVDNVHQAAKNGDRSENGDYIYGKRKLREIDRRIRYITKQLATCLLYTSDA' A
#
# COMPACT_ATOMS: atom_id res chain seq x y z
N MET A 1 -8.58 3.81 22.29
CA MET A 1 -9.77 3.61 21.88
C MET A 1 -9.89 2.40 21.06
N LYS A 2 -10.91 1.66 21.15
CA LYS A 2 -11.04 0.55 20.44
C LYS A 2 -11.65 0.76 19.19
N THR A 3 -11.23 0.23 18.17
CA THR A 3 -11.79 0.42 16.88
C THR A 3 -12.45 -0.85 16.48
N TYR A 4 -13.72 -0.78 16.22
CA TYR A 4 -14.42 -1.95 15.77
C TYR A 4 -14.61 -1.87 14.28
N ILE A 5 -14.27 -2.96 13.58
CA ILE A 5 -14.48 -3.03 12.15
C ILE A 5 -15.47 -4.13 11.90
N THR A 6 -16.54 -3.83 11.17
CA THR A 6 -17.52 -4.84 10.86
C THR A 6 -16.95 -5.83 9.87
N SER A 7 -17.60 -6.95 9.70
CA SER A 7 -17.16 -7.94 8.71
C SER A 7 -17.07 -7.31 7.34
N GLU A 8 -18.05 -6.49 7.02
CA GLU A 8 -18.07 -5.84 5.73
C GLU A 8 -16.90 -4.87 5.59
N GLY A 9 -16.64 -4.11 6.65
CA GLY A 9 -15.50 -3.19 6.63
C GLY A 9 -14.18 -3.91 6.49
N ALA A 10 -14.04 -5.03 7.20
CA ALA A 10 -12.80 -5.80 7.12
C ALA A 10 -12.63 -6.37 5.71
N ALA A 11 -13.71 -6.83 5.10
CA ALA A 11 -13.64 -7.36 3.74
C ALA A 11 -13.22 -6.27 2.76
N ASN A 12 -13.75 -5.06 2.95
CA ASN A 12 -13.39 -3.96 2.08
C ASN A 12 -11.93 -3.59 2.23
N LEU A 13 -11.43 -3.57 3.45
CA LEU A 13 -10.02 -3.27 3.68
C LEU A 13 -9.14 -4.35 3.05
N LYS A 14 -9.56 -5.58 3.15
CA LYS A 14 -8.80 -6.66 2.58
C LYS A 14 -8.73 -6.55 1.07
N LYS A 15 -9.84 -6.17 0.45
CA LYS A 15 -9.87 -5.99 -1.00
C LYS A 15 -8.96 -4.83 -1.40
N GLU A 16 -8.98 -3.77 -0.63
CA GLU A 16 -8.12 -2.63 -0.92
C GLU A 16 -6.66 -3.04 -0.80
N LEU A 17 -6.34 -3.81 0.22
CA LEU A 17 -4.98 -4.26 0.43
C LEU A 17 -4.50 -5.10 -0.75
N GLU A 18 -5.33 -6.02 -1.20
CA GLU A 18 -4.97 -6.84 -2.34
C GLU A 18 -4.82 -6.00 -3.60
N PHE A 19 -5.68 -5.01 -3.78
CA PHE A 19 -5.59 -4.14 -4.93
C PHE A 19 -4.28 -3.37 -4.90
N LEU A 20 -3.92 -2.84 -3.74
CA LEU A 20 -2.69 -2.07 -3.62
C LEU A 20 -1.47 -2.95 -3.92
N TRP A 21 -1.48 -4.17 -3.40
CA TRP A 21 -0.36 -5.05 -3.60
C TRP A 21 -0.27 -5.60 -5.02
N SER A 22 -1.38 -5.93 -5.63
CA SER A 22 -1.34 -6.60 -6.91
C SER A 22 -1.48 -5.67 -8.09
N LYS A 23 -1.99 -4.47 -7.89
CA LYS A 23 -2.18 -3.55 -9.01
C LYS A 23 -1.49 -2.22 -8.82
N GLU A 24 -1.73 -1.55 -7.73
CA GLU A 24 -1.15 -0.23 -7.56
C GLU A 24 0.36 -0.25 -7.37
N ARG A 25 0.81 -1.05 -6.44
CA ARG A 25 2.23 -1.05 -6.13
C ARG A 25 3.09 -1.50 -7.30
N PRO A 26 2.76 -2.59 -7.98
CA PRO A 26 3.55 -3.00 -9.13
C PRO A 26 3.57 -1.95 -10.23
N LYS A 27 2.45 -1.28 -10.42
CA LYS A 27 2.36 -0.26 -11.47
C LYS A 27 3.30 0.90 -11.14
N ILE A 28 3.30 1.34 -9.90
CA ILE A 28 4.15 2.45 -9.51
C ILE A 28 5.62 2.04 -9.51
N VAL A 29 5.91 0.83 -9.07
CA VAL A 29 7.29 0.34 -9.06
C VAL A 29 7.82 0.32 -10.50
N ASP A 30 6.99 -0.11 -11.43
CA ASP A 30 7.39 -0.15 -12.82
C ASP A 30 7.63 1.27 -13.34
N ASN A 31 6.76 2.20 -12.98
CA ASN A 31 6.93 3.59 -13.41
C ASN A 31 8.22 4.18 -12.86
N VAL A 32 8.53 3.91 -11.60
CA VAL A 32 9.75 4.40 -10.99
C VAL A 32 10.95 3.79 -11.68
N HIS A 33 10.88 2.51 -12.00
CA HIS A 33 11.97 1.82 -12.64
C HIS A 33 12.25 2.43 -14.02
N GLN A 34 11.20 2.70 -14.76
CA GLN A 34 11.38 3.28 -16.09
C GLN A 34 11.86 4.72 -15.99
N ALA A 35 11.36 5.47 -15.03
CA ALA A 35 11.81 6.83 -14.85
C ALA A 35 13.29 6.87 -14.50
N ALA A 36 13.75 5.90 -13.73
CA ALA A 36 15.15 5.84 -13.33
C ALA A 36 16.04 5.58 -14.53
N LYS A 37 15.53 4.88 -15.52
CA LYS A 37 16.31 4.62 -16.71
C LYS A 37 16.49 5.84 -17.56
N ASN A 38 15.63 6.82 -17.42
CA ASN A 38 15.67 7.99 -18.28
C ASN A 38 16.66 9.03 -17.85
N GLY A 39 17.49 8.76 -16.90
CA GLY A 39 18.55 9.68 -16.61
C GLY A 39 18.66 10.09 -15.17
N ASP A 40 18.89 11.39 -14.97
CA ASP A 40 19.19 11.91 -13.67
C ASP A 40 18.02 11.73 -12.72
N ARG A 41 18.20 10.91 -11.71
CA ARG A 41 17.12 10.60 -10.80
C ARG A 41 16.71 11.77 -9.95
N SER A 42 17.67 12.58 -9.57
CA SER A 42 17.36 13.65 -8.65
C SER A 42 16.57 14.76 -9.31
N GLU A 43 16.64 14.87 -10.63
CA GLU A 43 15.89 15.89 -11.32
C GLU A 43 14.73 15.33 -12.11
N ASN A 44 14.51 14.04 -12.02
CA ASN A 44 13.45 13.42 -12.77
C ASN A 44 12.15 13.49 -11.99
N GLY A 45 11.25 14.34 -12.42
CA GLY A 45 9.97 14.54 -11.75
C GLY A 45 9.15 13.26 -11.64
N ASP A 46 9.20 12.44 -12.69
CA ASP A 46 8.45 11.19 -12.67
C ASP A 46 9.02 10.24 -11.63
N TYR A 47 10.32 10.23 -11.48
CA TYR A 47 10.96 9.37 -10.51
C TYR A 47 10.58 9.82 -9.09
N ILE A 48 10.65 11.13 -8.84
CA ILE A 48 10.33 11.67 -7.53
C ILE A 48 8.85 11.42 -7.21
N TYR A 49 7.99 11.67 -8.18
CA TYR A 49 6.56 11.47 -7.99
C TYR A 49 6.27 9.99 -7.69
N GLY A 50 6.90 9.09 -8.43
CA GLY A 50 6.70 7.67 -8.23
C GLY A 50 7.17 7.21 -6.87
N LYS A 51 8.32 7.71 -6.43
CA LYS A 51 8.83 7.35 -5.11
C LYS A 51 7.90 7.83 -4.02
N ARG A 52 7.37 9.03 -4.17
CA ARG A 52 6.45 9.58 -3.18
C ARG A 52 5.16 8.76 -3.16
N LYS A 53 4.66 8.43 -4.34
CA LYS A 53 3.44 7.65 -4.44
C LYS A 53 3.62 6.27 -3.83
N LEU A 54 4.77 5.67 -4.08
CA LEU A 54 5.06 4.36 -3.53
C LEU A 54 5.08 4.41 -2.00
N ARG A 55 5.64 5.48 -1.45
CA ARG A 55 5.68 5.64 -0.01
C ARG A 55 4.27 5.76 0.56
N GLU A 56 3.39 6.49 -0.14
CA GLU A 56 2.01 6.63 0.30
C GLU A 56 1.30 5.28 0.26
N ILE A 57 1.54 4.50 -0.80
CA ILE A 57 0.92 3.19 -0.91
C ILE A 57 1.41 2.28 0.21
N ASP A 58 2.70 2.31 0.49
CA ASP A 58 3.24 1.49 1.57
C ASP A 58 2.67 1.89 2.91
N ARG A 59 2.47 3.19 3.12
CA ARG A 59 1.88 3.67 4.36
C ARG A 59 0.46 3.18 4.48
N ARG A 60 -0.30 3.22 3.39
CA ARG A 60 -1.68 2.75 3.40
C ARG A 60 -1.74 1.25 3.65
N ILE A 61 -0.85 0.50 3.01
CA ILE A 61 -0.79 -0.93 3.20
C ILE A 61 -0.52 -1.26 4.67
N ARG A 62 0.40 -0.53 5.27
CA ARG A 62 0.73 -0.75 6.67
C ARG A 62 -0.45 -0.44 7.56
N TYR A 63 -1.17 0.64 7.25
CA TYR A 63 -2.34 1.02 8.02
C TYR A 63 -3.40 -0.07 7.93
N ILE A 64 -3.70 -0.53 6.71
CA ILE A 64 -4.73 -1.56 6.52
C ILE A 64 -4.32 -2.85 7.20
N THR A 65 -3.06 -3.22 7.06
CA THR A 65 -2.57 -4.44 7.68
C THR A 65 -2.73 -4.38 9.20
N LYS A 66 -2.43 -3.22 9.76
CA LYS A 66 -2.55 -3.06 11.20
C LYS A 66 -4.01 -3.15 11.62
N GLN A 67 -4.91 -2.54 10.86
CA GLN A 67 -6.33 -2.59 11.18
C GLN A 67 -6.85 -4.02 11.11
N LEU A 68 -6.46 -4.75 10.08
CA LEU A 68 -6.90 -6.13 9.94
C LEU A 68 -6.32 -7.01 11.04
N ALA A 69 -5.08 -6.77 11.41
CA ALA A 69 -4.45 -7.54 12.46
C ALA A 69 -5.19 -7.32 13.79
N THR A 70 -5.57 -6.08 14.04
CA THR A 70 -6.31 -5.78 15.26
C THR A 70 -7.66 -6.47 15.23
N CYS A 71 -8.30 -6.45 14.07
CA CYS A 71 -9.61 -7.05 13.96
C CYS A 71 -9.55 -8.58 14.09
N LEU A 72 -8.49 -9.17 13.57
CA LEU A 72 -8.34 -10.60 13.60
C LEU A 72 -7.48 -11.09 14.72
N LEU A 73 -7.21 -10.24 15.68
CA LEU A 73 -6.29 -10.56 16.72
C LEU A 73 -6.65 -11.84 17.39
N TYR A 74 -7.90 -12.00 17.70
CA TYR A 74 -8.30 -13.13 18.45
C TYR A 74 -8.27 -14.40 17.62
N THR A 75 -8.27 -14.33 16.29
CA THR A 75 -8.26 -15.52 15.53
C THR A 75 -6.90 -15.87 15.07
N SER A 76 -6.00 -14.98 15.17
CA SER A 76 -4.82 -15.21 14.50
C SER A 76 -4.02 -16.11 15.19
N ASP A 77 -4.04 -16.48 16.00
CA ASP A 77 -3.21 -17.21 16.55
C ASP A 77 -2.44 -17.85 15.78
N ALA A 78 -2.45 -17.84 15.05
CA ALA A 78 -1.62 -18.40 14.23
C ALA A 78 -0.63 -18.57 14.42
#